data_3bfb2c6dd75f39dea8ad6cfa59148ed1
#
_entry.id   3bfb2c6dd75f39dea8ad6cfa59148ed1
#
_cell.length_a   1.000
_cell.length_b   1.000
_cell.length_c   1.000
_cell.angle_alpha   90.00
_cell.angle_beta   90.00
_cell.angle_gamma   90.00
#
_symmetry.space_group_name_H-M   'P 1'
#
loop_
_entity.id
_entity.type
_entity.pdbx_description
1 polymer ?
#
loop_
_entity_poly.entity_id
_entity_poly.type
_entity_poly.pdbx_seq_one_letter_code
_entity_poly.pdbx_strand_id
1 'polypeptide(L)'
;MAIKSDKWIRRMALEHRMIEPFEDQQVRGGVISYGVSSYGYDIRVADEFKVFTNINNTVIDPKAFDPRSFVDLKTPVCIVPPNSFALARTVEYFRIPRDVLTVCLGKSTYARCGIIVNVTPFEPEWEGTATLEISNTTPLPAKIYANEGIAQVLFFQSDEPCSVSYKDKKGKYQAQLEVTLPRIDGR
;
A
#
# COMPACT_ATOMS: atom_id res chain seq x y z
N MET A 1 -9.27 -22.11 3.15
CA MET A 1 -8.55 -20.79 3.22
C MET A 1 -8.68 -20.23 4.64
N ALA A 2 -7.57 -19.86 5.28
CA ALA A 2 -7.57 -19.34 6.66
C ALA A 2 -6.81 -18.03 6.78
N ILE A 3 -7.40 -17.07 7.51
CA ILE A 3 -6.71 -15.84 7.94
C ILE A 3 -5.56 -16.18 8.88
N LYS A 4 -4.44 -15.48 8.76
CA LYS A 4 -3.22 -15.74 9.53
C LYS A 4 -3.10 -14.85 10.75
N SER A 5 -2.70 -15.47 11.88
CA SER A 5 -2.49 -14.80 13.15
C SER A 5 -1.14 -14.08 13.22
N ASP A 6 -0.99 -13.24 14.22
CA ASP A 6 0.26 -12.56 14.58
C ASP A 6 1.45 -13.52 14.72
N LYS A 7 1.26 -14.71 15.29
CA LYS A 7 2.32 -15.73 15.42
C LYS A 7 2.84 -16.19 14.06
N TRP A 8 1.93 -16.40 13.11
CA TRP A 8 2.31 -16.78 11.75
C TRP A 8 3.01 -15.63 11.03
N ILE A 9 2.49 -14.40 11.17
CA ILE A 9 3.05 -13.19 10.53
C ILE A 9 4.49 -12.96 11.03
N ARG A 10 4.73 -13.04 12.36
CA ARG A 10 6.08 -12.93 12.94
C ARG A 10 7.03 -13.97 12.38
N ARG A 11 6.61 -15.24 12.36
CA ARG A 11 7.44 -16.31 11.81
C ARG A 11 7.80 -16.05 10.35
N MET A 12 6.83 -15.73 9.51
CA MET A 12 7.08 -15.47 8.09
C MET A 12 7.96 -14.22 7.85
N ALA A 13 7.80 -13.19 8.64
CA ALA A 13 8.64 -12.00 8.55
C ALA A 13 10.09 -12.29 8.97
N LEU A 14 10.30 -13.01 10.07
CA LEU A 14 11.64 -13.27 10.62
C LEU A 14 12.39 -14.37 9.85
N GLU A 15 11.73 -15.47 9.50
CA GLU A 15 12.36 -16.63 8.86
C GLU A 15 12.42 -16.50 7.32
N HIS A 16 11.43 -15.83 6.70
CA HIS A 16 11.30 -15.73 5.25
C HIS A 16 11.35 -14.31 4.71
N ARG A 17 11.60 -13.31 5.56
CA ARG A 17 11.69 -11.88 5.20
C ARG A 17 10.44 -11.41 4.42
N MET A 18 9.27 -11.91 4.82
CA MET A 18 8.01 -11.59 4.13
C MET A 18 7.69 -10.09 4.20
N ILE A 19 8.11 -9.41 5.26
CA ILE A 19 7.92 -7.97 5.51
C ILE A 19 9.24 -7.37 5.97
N GLU A 20 9.75 -6.32 5.31
CA GLU A 20 10.97 -5.61 5.68
C GLU A 20 10.85 -4.09 5.43
N PRO A 21 11.19 -3.24 6.41
CA PRO A 21 11.50 -3.57 7.80
C PRO A 21 10.25 -4.07 8.54
N PHE A 22 10.44 -4.93 9.54
CA PHE A 22 9.37 -5.56 10.29
C PHE A 22 9.32 -5.04 11.73
N GLU A 23 8.12 -4.63 12.17
CA GLU A 23 7.82 -4.24 13.54
C GLU A 23 6.98 -5.34 14.20
N ASP A 24 7.58 -6.08 15.13
CA ASP A 24 6.97 -7.27 15.73
C ASP A 24 5.89 -6.96 16.77
N GLN A 25 5.72 -5.68 17.12
CA GLN A 25 4.71 -5.18 18.04
C GLN A 25 4.01 -3.95 17.46
N GLN A 26 2.84 -3.61 18.02
CA GLN A 26 2.17 -2.36 17.71
C GLN A 26 2.93 -1.17 18.32
N VAL A 27 3.53 -0.35 17.47
CA VAL A 27 4.07 0.96 17.85
C VAL A 27 2.92 1.94 18.03
N ARG A 28 2.90 2.63 19.20
CA ARG A 28 1.86 3.58 19.61
C ARG A 28 2.52 4.75 20.35
N GLY A 29 1.70 5.73 20.71
CA GLY A 29 2.18 6.89 21.50
C GLY A 29 2.58 8.07 20.63
N GLY A 30 1.63 8.95 20.34
CA GLY A 30 1.83 10.17 19.56
C GLY A 30 1.89 9.96 18.03
N VAL A 31 1.78 8.71 17.56
CA VAL A 31 1.76 8.35 16.13
C VAL A 31 0.50 7.54 15.79
N ILE A 32 0.12 7.55 14.53
CA ILE A 32 -0.89 6.63 14.02
C ILE A 32 -0.24 5.24 13.99
N SER A 33 -0.77 4.32 14.78
CA SER A 33 -0.14 3.05 15.12
C SER A 33 0.17 2.18 13.89
N TYR A 34 1.29 1.43 13.98
CA TYR A 34 1.74 0.48 12.94
C TYR A 34 2.40 -0.74 13.58
N GLY A 35 2.70 -1.77 12.77
CA GLY A 35 3.29 -3.02 13.21
C GLY A 35 2.27 -4.16 13.30
N VAL A 36 2.66 -5.29 13.93
CA VAL A 36 1.83 -6.50 14.01
C VAL A 36 0.57 -6.25 14.81
N SER A 37 -0.57 -6.66 14.27
CA SER A 37 -1.87 -6.78 14.96
C SER A 37 -2.28 -8.25 15.09
N SER A 38 -3.42 -8.54 15.73
CA SER A 38 -3.86 -9.92 16.01
C SER A 38 -3.97 -10.82 14.78
N TYR A 39 -4.47 -10.27 13.64
CA TYR A 39 -4.68 -11.01 12.39
C TYR A 39 -4.27 -10.18 11.17
N GLY A 40 -3.23 -9.35 11.30
CA GLY A 40 -2.76 -8.49 10.21
C GLY A 40 -1.51 -7.72 10.59
N TYR A 41 -1.09 -6.87 9.68
CA TYR A 41 0.04 -5.98 9.85
C TYR A 41 -0.36 -4.56 9.42
N ASP A 42 -0.22 -3.60 10.33
CA ASP A 42 -0.46 -2.19 10.04
C ASP A 42 0.77 -1.60 9.36
N ILE A 43 0.64 -1.26 8.09
CA ILE A 43 1.72 -0.75 7.24
C ILE A 43 1.86 0.75 7.36
N ARG A 44 3.08 1.24 7.10
CA ARG A 44 3.42 2.67 7.11
C ARG A 44 3.45 3.24 5.70
N VAL A 45 3.07 4.50 5.57
CA VAL A 45 3.31 5.27 4.34
C VAL A 45 4.70 5.90 4.38
N ALA A 46 5.46 5.82 3.28
CA ALA A 46 6.76 6.47 3.15
C ALA A 46 6.62 8.00 3.01
N ASP A 47 7.74 8.73 3.00
CA ASP A 47 7.81 10.19 2.87
C ASP A 47 7.76 10.69 1.41
N GLU A 48 7.56 9.80 0.46
CA GLU A 48 7.49 10.08 -0.98
C GLU A 48 6.05 10.00 -1.47
N PHE A 49 5.56 11.11 -2.01
CA PHE A 49 4.19 11.28 -2.46
C PHE A 49 4.15 11.84 -3.88
N LYS A 50 3.13 11.45 -4.63
CA LYS A 50 2.71 12.06 -5.88
C LYS A 50 1.32 12.63 -5.69
N VAL A 51 1.21 13.95 -5.54
CA VAL A 51 -0.08 14.62 -5.33
C VAL A 51 -0.70 14.97 -6.67
N PHE A 52 -1.94 14.56 -6.88
CA PHE A 52 -2.68 14.81 -8.12
C PHE A 52 -2.92 16.29 -8.33
N THR A 53 -2.74 16.73 -9.59
CA THR A 53 -3.07 18.07 -10.08
C THR A 53 -3.82 17.99 -11.41
N ASN A 54 -4.80 18.87 -11.60
CA ASN A 54 -5.61 18.96 -12.81
C ASN A 54 -5.15 20.05 -13.80
N ILE A 55 -3.97 20.63 -13.57
CA ILE A 55 -3.49 21.77 -14.36
C ILE A 55 -3.19 21.37 -15.82
N ASN A 56 -2.70 20.16 -16.03
CA ASN A 56 -2.18 19.73 -17.32
C ASN A 56 -3.16 18.85 -18.13
N ASN A 57 -4.27 18.39 -17.54
CA ASN A 57 -5.19 17.47 -18.17
C ASN A 57 -6.64 17.82 -17.90
N THR A 58 -7.49 17.56 -18.90
CA THR A 58 -8.95 17.73 -18.81
C THR A 58 -9.69 16.41 -18.54
N VAL A 59 -9.01 15.28 -18.75
CA VAL A 59 -9.56 13.93 -18.59
C VAL A 59 -8.48 13.01 -18.02
N ILE A 60 -8.85 12.13 -17.11
CA ILE A 60 -8.00 11.03 -16.65
C ILE A 60 -8.27 9.81 -17.53
N ASP A 61 -7.25 9.40 -18.28
CA ASP A 61 -7.30 8.18 -19.09
C ASP A 61 -6.25 7.18 -18.58
N PRO A 62 -6.66 6.04 -18.00
CA PRO A 62 -5.72 5.04 -17.51
C PRO A 62 -4.92 4.36 -18.64
N LYS A 63 -5.38 4.46 -19.90
CA LYS A 63 -4.68 3.93 -21.08
C LYS A 63 -3.67 4.92 -21.68
N ALA A 64 -3.80 6.19 -21.37
CA ALA A 64 -2.93 7.28 -21.84
C ALA A 64 -2.65 8.25 -20.69
N PHE A 65 -2.23 7.72 -19.56
CA PHE A 65 -2.02 8.50 -18.35
C PHE A 65 -0.84 9.47 -18.51
N ASP A 66 -1.10 10.77 -18.26
CA ASP A 66 -0.07 11.82 -18.33
C ASP A 66 0.63 11.96 -16.97
N PRO A 67 1.94 11.65 -16.86
CA PRO A 67 2.69 11.80 -15.60
C PRO A 67 2.68 13.23 -15.05
N ARG A 68 2.47 14.25 -15.88
CA ARG A 68 2.35 15.66 -15.45
C ARG A 68 1.09 15.94 -14.63
N SER A 69 0.19 14.95 -14.50
CA SER A 69 -0.95 15.00 -13.56
C SER A 69 -0.54 14.87 -12.10
N PHE A 70 0.75 14.69 -11.81
CA PHE A 70 1.25 14.61 -10.44
C PHE A 70 2.36 15.63 -10.17
N VAL A 71 2.38 16.09 -8.91
CA VAL A 71 3.50 16.81 -8.32
C VAL A 71 4.19 15.89 -7.32
N ASP A 72 5.50 15.68 -7.51
CA ASP A 72 6.30 14.86 -6.62
C ASP A 72 6.70 15.65 -5.37
N LEU A 73 6.46 15.06 -4.20
CA LEU A 73 6.79 15.64 -2.91
C LEU A 73 7.52 14.62 -2.05
N LYS A 74 8.59 15.10 -1.39
CA LYS A 74 9.22 14.37 -0.29
C LYS A 74 9.08 15.20 0.99
N THR A 75 8.27 14.71 1.92
CA THR A 75 7.84 15.49 3.10
C THR A 75 7.42 14.59 4.25
N PRO A 76 7.64 15.00 5.51
CA PRO A 76 7.11 14.28 6.67
C PRO A 76 5.57 14.37 6.79
N VAL A 77 4.93 15.38 6.17
CA VAL A 77 3.47 15.53 6.18
C VAL A 77 3.01 15.96 4.79
N CYS A 78 2.28 15.07 4.12
CA CYS A 78 1.65 15.39 2.84
C CYS A 78 0.29 16.04 3.06
N ILE A 79 0.01 17.12 2.33
CA ILE A 79 -1.31 17.76 2.28
C ILE A 79 -2.02 17.31 0.99
N VAL A 80 -3.05 16.49 1.14
CA VAL A 80 -3.90 16.07 0.00
C VAL A 80 -5.01 17.11 -0.17
N PRO A 81 -5.13 17.75 -1.35
CA PRO A 81 -6.16 18.77 -1.58
C PRO A 81 -7.59 18.23 -1.40
N PRO A 82 -8.58 19.10 -1.19
CA PRO A 82 -9.99 18.71 -1.13
C PRO A 82 -10.44 17.96 -2.38
N ASN A 83 -11.23 16.89 -2.21
CA ASN A 83 -11.79 16.09 -3.32
C ASN A 83 -10.73 15.64 -4.34
N SER A 84 -9.51 15.35 -3.88
CA SER A 84 -8.38 14.96 -4.68
C SER A 84 -7.72 13.71 -4.10
N PHE A 85 -6.61 13.27 -4.68
CA PHE A 85 -5.89 12.10 -4.21
C PHE A 85 -4.38 12.25 -4.34
N ALA A 86 -3.66 11.39 -3.66
CA ALA A 86 -2.23 11.23 -3.79
C ALA A 86 -1.88 9.75 -3.93
N LEU A 87 -0.79 9.47 -4.63
CA LEU A 87 -0.12 8.18 -4.59
C LEU A 87 1.05 8.26 -3.62
N ALA A 88 1.29 7.19 -2.91
CA ALA A 88 2.46 7.01 -2.06
C ALA A 88 2.93 5.55 -2.16
N ARG A 89 3.99 5.19 -1.45
CA ARG A 89 4.39 3.79 -1.30
C ARG A 89 4.47 3.40 0.17
N THR A 90 4.48 2.11 0.42
CA THR A 90 4.76 1.60 1.75
C THR A 90 6.23 1.80 2.12
N VAL A 91 6.52 1.97 3.43
CA VAL A 91 7.88 1.84 3.96
C VAL A 91 8.34 0.39 3.83
N GLU A 92 7.43 -0.53 4.09
CA GLU A 92 7.67 -1.96 4.05
C GLU A 92 7.80 -2.49 2.62
N TYR A 93 8.78 -3.35 2.42
CA TYR A 93 8.91 -4.23 1.26
C TYR A 93 8.31 -5.58 1.59
N PHE A 94 7.51 -6.14 0.71
CA PHE A 94 6.82 -7.41 0.87
C PHE A 94 7.37 -8.48 -0.03
N ARG A 95 7.34 -9.75 0.43
CA ARG A 95 7.57 -10.97 -0.37
C ARG A 95 6.48 -11.96 -0.06
N ILE A 96 5.46 -12.02 -0.90
CA ILE A 96 4.27 -12.82 -0.65
C ILE A 96 4.51 -14.27 -1.05
N PRO A 97 4.27 -15.25 -0.16
CA PRO A 97 4.39 -16.68 -0.50
C PRO A 97 3.40 -17.10 -1.59
N ARG A 98 3.73 -18.18 -2.30
CA ARG A 98 2.93 -18.70 -3.43
C ARG A 98 1.51 -19.15 -3.05
N ASP A 99 1.32 -19.55 -1.81
CA ASP A 99 0.03 -20.02 -1.26
C ASP A 99 -0.70 -18.95 -0.45
N VAL A 100 -0.26 -17.68 -0.53
CA VAL A 100 -0.81 -16.56 0.23
C VAL A 100 -1.37 -15.49 -0.70
N LEU A 101 -2.58 -15.02 -0.38
CA LEU A 101 -3.20 -13.81 -0.91
C LEU A 101 -3.34 -12.80 0.22
N THR A 102 -3.16 -11.51 -0.07
CA THR A 102 -3.39 -10.44 0.90
C THR A 102 -4.63 -9.63 0.56
N VAL A 103 -5.23 -9.04 1.59
CA VAL A 103 -6.24 -7.98 1.45
C VAL A 103 -5.76 -6.78 2.26
N CYS A 104 -5.72 -5.61 1.65
CA CYS A 104 -5.33 -4.37 2.31
C CYS A 104 -6.55 -3.48 2.53
N LEU A 105 -6.71 -2.97 3.76
CA LEU A 105 -7.80 -2.10 4.17
C LEU A 105 -7.26 -0.82 4.79
N GLY A 106 -7.86 0.32 4.47
CA GLY A 106 -7.50 1.60 5.07
C GLY A 106 -7.66 1.59 6.60
N LYS A 107 -6.77 2.32 7.28
CA LYS A 107 -6.77 2.40 8.74
C LYS A 107 -7.96 3.22 9.24
N SER A 108 -8.61 2.74 10.30
CA SER A 108 -9.82 3.33 10.85
C SER A 108 -9.67 4.79 11.29
N THR A 109 -8.48 5.21 11.66
CA THR A 109 -8.17 6.62 12.01
C THR A 109 -8.39 7.54 10.82
N TYR A 110 -7.85 7.19 9.66
CA TYR A 110 -8.04 7.94 8.41
C TYR A 110 -9.46 7.81 7.86
N ALA A 111 -10.04 6.61 7.91
CA ALA A 111 -11.40 6.36 7.43
C ALA A 111 -12.44 7.26 8.13
N ARG A 112 -12.28 7.48 9.46
CA ARG A 112 -13.15 8.40 10.22
C ARG A 112 -12.97 9.88 9.90
N CYS A 113 -11.89 10.23 9.21
CA CYS A 113 -11.63 11.58 8.71
C CYS A 113 -12.02 11.74 7.22
N GLY A 114 -12.73 10.76 6.63
CA GLY A 114 -13.11 10.79 5.22
C GLY A 114 -11.94 10.54 4.26
N ILE A 115 -10.88 9.89 4.73
CA ILE A 115 -9.75 9.50 3.90
C ILE A 115 -9.88 8.01 3.56
N ILE A 116 -9.89 7.72 2.27
CA ILE A 116 -9.96 6.36 1.75
C ILE A 116 -8.56 5.96 1.28
N VAL A 117 -8.08 4.82 1.75
CA VAL A 117 -6.87 4.18 1.23
C VAL A 117 -7.28 2.94 0.47
N ASN A 118 -7.01 2.95 -0.83
CA ASN A 118 -7.26 1.81 -1.70
C ASN A 118 -5.92 1.15 -2.05
N VAL A 119 -5.88 -0.17 -2.00
CA VAL A 119 -4.73 -0.97 -2.42
C VAL A 119 -5.26 -2.29 -2.96
N THR A 120 -4.84 -2.66 -4.16
CA THR A 120 -5.21 -3.96 -4.72
C THR A 120 -4.52 -5.10 -3.95
N PRO A 121 -5.08 -6.31 -3.94
CA PRO A 121 -4.46 -7.46 -3.27
C PRO A 121 -3.02 -7.70 -3.74
N PHE A 122 -2.11 -8.00 -2.81
CA PHE A 122 -0.80 -8.52 -3.19
C PHE A 122 -0.98 -9.99 -3.54
N GLU A 123 -0.78 -10.30 -4.82
CA GLU A 123 -0.95 -11.65 -5.35
C GLU A 123 0.19 -12.60 -4.92
N PRO A 124 -0.02 -13.93 -5.02
CA PRO A 124 1.02 -14.93 -4.80
C PRO A 124 2.33 -14.63 -5.56
N GLU A 125 3.45 -14.71 -4.86
CA GLU A 125 4.81 -14.41 -5.36
C GLU A 125 5.04 -12.98 -5.87
N TRP A 126 4.11 -12.06 -5.58
CA TRP A 126 4.42 -10.64 -5.73
C TRP A 126 5.40 -10.19 -4.65
N GLU A 127 6.36 -9.36 -5.05
CA GLU A 127 7.25 -8.67 -4.12
C GLU A 127 7.40 -7.20 -4.51
N GLY A 128 7.73 -6.36 -3.52
CA GLY A 128 7.91 -4.91 -3.73
C GLY A 128 7.41 -4.06 -2.57
N THR A 129 7.56 -2.75 -2.71
CA THR A 129 6.81 -1.76 -1.93
C THR A 129 5.45 -1.56 -2.59
N ALA A 130 4.35 -1.55 -1.82
CA ALA A 130 3.03 -1.35 -2.40
C ALA A 130 2.78 0.13 -2.70
N THR A 131 2.19 0.42 -3.87
CA THR A 131 1.63 1.74 -4.13
C THR A 131 0.30 1.88 -3.38
N LEU A 132 0.14 3.00 -2.70
CA LEU A 132 -1.03 3.36 -1.90
C LEU A 132 -1.79 4.48 -2.62
N GLU A 133 -3.06 4.27 -2.90
CA GLU A 133 -3.96 5.27 -3.48
C GLU A 133 -4.75 5.93 -2.34
N ILE A 134 -4.39 7.18 -1.99
CA ILE A 134 -4.92 7.90 -0.83
C ILE A 134 -5.87 8.99 -1.33
N SER A 135 -7.17 8.80 -1.16
CA SER A 135 -8.20 9.74 -1.61
C SER A 135 -8.73 10.57 -0.44
N ASN A 136 -8.74 11.89 -0.61
CA ASN A 136 -9.42 12.82 0.29
C ASN A 136 -10.83 13.11 -0.25
N THR A 137 -11.85 12.54 0.40
CA THR A 137 -13.25 12.73 -0.01
C THR A 137 -13.92 13.93 0.68
N THR A 138 -13.15 14.72 1.43
CA THR A 138 -13.67 15.85 2.19
C THR A 138 -13.47 17.18 1.45
N PRO A 139 -14.26 18.23 1.77
CA PRO A 139 -14.08 19.56 1.21
C PRO A 139 -12.89 20.34 1.81
N LEU A 140 -12.11 19.74 2.71
CA LEU A 140 -10.95 20.35 3.37
C LEU A 140 -9.67 19.63 2.99
N PRO A 141 -8.50 20.33 3.00
CA PRO A 141 -7.21 19.67 2.86
C PRO A 141 -6.98 18.66 3.99
N ALA A 142 -6.44 17.48 3.67
CA ALA A 142 -6.18 16.41 4.62
C ALA A 142 -4.68 16.18 4.80
N LYS A 143 -4.24 15.93 6.05
CA LYS A 143 -2.86 15.60 6.38
C LYS A 143 -2.65 14.09 6.38
N ILE A 144 -1.58 13.65 5.71
CA ILE A 144 -1.07 12.28 5.75
C ILE A 144 0.33 12.33 6.35
N TYR A 145 0.56 11.60 7.43
CA TYR A 145 1.83 11.59 8.17
C TYR A 145 2.72 10.47 7.66
N ALA A 146 3.90 10.83 7.14
CA ALA A 146 4.90 9.87 6.69
C ALA A 146 5.47 9.05 7.87
N ASN A 147 5.88 7.81 7.57
CA ASN A 147 6.41 6.84 8.52
C ASN A 147 5.44 6.41 9.63
N GLU A 148 4.15 6.73 9.48
CA GLU A 148 3.08 6.33 10.38
C GLU A 148 2.10 5.35 9.69
N GLY A 149 1.26 4.70 10.49
CA GLY A 149 0.30 3.70 10.00
C GLY A 149 -0.75 4.29 9.07
N ILE A 150 -0.98 3.66 7.92
CA ILE A 150 -1.92 4.14 6.89
C ILE A 150 -2.99 3.11 6.53
N ALA A 151 -2.66 1.84 6.57
CA ALA A 151 -3.54 0.74 6.19
C ALA A 151 -3.16 -0.54 6.94
N GLN A 152 -4.02 -1.56 6.88
CA GLN A 152 -3.78 -2.88 7.45
C GLN A 152 -3.81 -3.95 6.35
N VAL A 153 -2.80 -4.81 6.34
CA VAL A 153 -2.72 -5.97 5.46
C VAL A 153 -3.15 -7.22 6.22
N LEU A 154 -4.12 -7.93 5.67
CA LEU A 154 -4.57 -9.25 6.12
C LEU A 154 -3.97 -10.32 5.22
N PHE A 155 -3.55 -11.44 5.80
CA PHE A 155 -2.93 -12.55 5.08
C PHE A 155 -3.85 -13.77 5.10
N PHE A 156 -4.14 -14.33 3.93
CA PHE A 156 -4.98 -15.50 3.73
C PHE A 156 -4.18 -16.60 3.04
N GLN A 157 -4.01 -17.74 3.70
CA GLN A 157 -3.36 -18.89 3.09
C GLN A 157 -4.41 -19.75 2.39
N SER A 158 -4.15 -20.11 1.15
CA SER A 158 -4.98 -21.01 0.37
C SER A 158 -4.81 -22.47 0.83
N ASP A 159 -5.80 -23.30 0.54
CA ASP A 159 -5.77 -24.74 0.82
C ASP A 159 -4.79 -25.47 -0.12
N GLU A 160 -4.54 -24.90 -1.32
CA GLU A 160 -3.58 -25.35 -2.30
C GLU A 160 -2.87 -24.18 -2.98
N PRO A 161 -1.61 -24.34 -3.43
CA PRO A 161 -0.91 -23.31 -4.20
C PRO A 161 -1.58 -23.03 -5.53
N CYS A 162 -1.54 -21.78 -5.98
CA CYS A 162 -2.04 -21.42 -7.30
C CYS A 162 -1.18 -22.03 -8.42
N SER A 163 -1.80 -22.40 -9.53
CA SER A 163 -1.10 -22.92 -10.71
C SER A 163 -0.22 -21.86 -11.38
N VAL A 164 -0.67 -20.60 -11.40
CA VAL A 164 0.03 -19.46 -12.02
C VAL A 164 0.07 -18.30 -11.04
N SER A 165 1.26 -17.90 -10.60
CA SER A 165 1.49 -16.78 -9.69
C SER A 165 1.67 -15.46 -10.42
N TYR A 166 1.78 -14.35 -9.65
CA TYR A 166 2.08 -13.02 -10.20
C TYR A 166 3.47 -12.99 -10.87
N LYS A 167 4.43 -13.68 -10.30
CA LYS A 167 5.78 -13.83 -10.87
C LYS A 167 5.75 -14.62 -12.18
N ASP A 168 4.98 -15.70 -12.25
CA ASP A 168 4.82 -16.51 -13.46
C ASP A 168 4.21 -15.70 -14.61
N LYS A 169 3.24 -14.82 -14.30
CA LYS A 169 2.61 -13.89 -15.26
C LYS A 169 3.54 -12.77 -15.72
N LYS A 170 4.73 -12.60 -15.11
CA LYS A 170 5.60 -11.42 -15.28
C LYS A 170 4.84 -10.12 -15.03
N GLY A 171 4.10 -10.08 -13.93
CA GLY A 171 3.18 -8.99 -13.61
C GLY A 171 3.89 -7.62 -13.62
N LYS A 172 3.22 -6.61 -14.16
CA LYS A 172 3.75 -5.27 -14.47
C LYS A 172 4.26 -4.46 -13.28
N TYR A 173 3.87 -4.84 -12.06
CA TYR A 173 4.28 -4.20 -10.81
C TYR A 173 5.19 -5.08 -9.94
N GLN A 174 5.84 -6.09 -10.53
CA GLN A 174 6.78 -6.95 -9.83
C GLN A 174 8.04 -6.18 -9.43
N ALA A 175 8.51 -6.37 -8.19
CA ALA A 175 9.73 -5.80 -7.62
C ALA A 175 9.79 -4.25 -7.67
N GLN A 176 8.66 -3.56 -7.60
CA GLN A 176 8.64 -2.10 -7.57
C GLN A 176 9.21 -1.58 -6.23
N LEU A 177 10.00 -0.48 -6.33
CA LEU A 177 10.63 0.18 -5.18
C LEU A 177 10.16 1.62 -4.99
N GLU A 178 9.50 2.18 -6.00
CA GLU A 178 9.05 3.58 -6.05
C GLU A 178 7.54 3.64 -6.24
N VAL A 179 6.97 4.84 -6.09
CA VAL A 179 5.56 5.09 -6.42
C VAL A 179 5.36 4.91 -7.92
N THR A 180 4.70 3.81 -8.27
CA THR A 180 4.51 3.43 -9.67
C THR A 180 3.20 3.99 -10.22
N LEU A 181 3.29 4.67 -11.38
CA LEU A 181 2.15 5.18 -12.13
C LEU A 181 1.41 4.04 -12.87
N PRO A 182 0.16 4.28 -13.33
CA PRO A 182 -0.58 3.29 -14.10
C PRO A 182 0.22 2.77 -15.31
N ARG A 183 0.27 1.45 -15.47
CA ARG A 183 0.90 0.77 -16.61
C ARG A 183 -0.10 -0.12 -17.31
N ILE A 184 0.02 -0.22 -18.63
CA ILE A 184 -0.72 -1.17 -19.45
C ILE A 184 0.25 -2.26 -19.91
N ASP A 185 -0.22 -3.52 -19.92
CA ASP A 185 0.59 -4.62 -20.41
C ASP A 185 0.91 -4.41 -21.91
N GLY A 186 2.18 -4.62 -22.29
CA GLY A 186 2.64 -4.51 -23.68
C GLY A 186 3.11 -3.12 -24.13
N ARG A 187 3.31 -2.16 -23.21
CA ARG A 187 3.92 -0.85 -23.52
C ARG A 187 5.09 -0.55 -22.60
#